data_f7410c355b98e6ac979349ca5ad48cdc
#
_entry.id   f7410c355b98e6ac979349ca5ad48cdc
#
_cell.length_a   1.000
_cell.length_b   1.000
_cell.length_c   1.000
_cell.angle_alpha   90.00
_cell.angle_beta   90.00
_cell.angle_gamma   90.00
#
_symmetry.space_group_name_H-M   'P 1'
#
loop_
_entity.id
_entity.type
_entity.pdbx_description
1 polymer ?
#
loop_
_entity_poly.entity_id
_entity_poly.type
_entity_poly.pdbx_seq_one_letter_code
_entity_poly.pdbx_strand_id
1 'polypeptide(L)'
;PAMAISLQRGWGVSALLRRRWRTDTTLAYGEALGNASVYQPLPFGAFARPVVAATATVGELGGSERVVYGVGGLNTGPVAVAPGLELGGGAPTFPVRGYPVNAILGRTAASASAELRLPLALVGRGLGLLPLYLDRLSVAVFGDLGATWNPRGFAAGLPQRTVIGSGGIELVTDLGVSYGTPVRLRVGAAWPLTAGRPGTAYVALGPSF
;
A
#
# COMPACT_ATOMS: atom_id res chain seq x y z
N PRO A 1 4.14 -22.07 14.18
CA PRO A 1 3.04 -21.33 14.77
C PRO A 1 2.00 -21.10 13.69
N ALA A 2 0.81 -21.63 13.91
CA ALA A 2 -0.17 -21.84 12.86
C ALA A 2 -0.91 -20.60 12.37
N MET A 3 -0.66 -19.39 12.85
CA MET A 3 -1.38 -18.19 12.42
C MET A 3 -0.55 -16.92 12.58
N ALA A 4 0.49 -16.76 11.77
CA ALA A 4 1.09 -15.45 11.66
C ALA A 4 0.16 -14.58 10.77
N ILE A 5 -0.46 -13.56 11.36
CA ILE A 5 -1.32 -12.61 10.66
C ILE A 5 -0.54 -11.83 9.60
N SER A 6 0.76 -11.63 9.80
CA SER A 6 1.67 -10.95 8.85
C SER A 6 2.50 -11.92 8.03
N LEU A 7 2.63 -11.69 6.73
CA LEU A 7 3.59 -12.36 5.87
C LEU A 7 5.03 -12.06 6.34
N GLN A 8 5.77 -13.11 6.69
CA GLN A 8 7.14 -12.99 7.18
C GLN A 8 8.17 -13.46 6.17
N ARG A 9 7.80 -14.37 5.26
CA ARG A 9 8.68 -14.91 4.23
C ARG A 9 7.89 -15.27 2.99
N GLY A 10 8.39 -14.92 1.84
CA GLY A 10 7.79 -15.27 0.57
C GLY A 10 8.00 -14.21 -0.49
N TRP A 11 7.52 -14.50 -1.65
CA TRP A 11 7.43 -13.55 -2.76
C TRP A 11 6.14 -13.80 -3.53
N GLY A 12 5.69 -12.78 -4.21
CA GLY A 12 4.50 -12.85 -5.06
C GLY A 12 4.65 -11.93 -6.25
N VAL A 13 4.12 -12.37 -7.37
CA VAL A 13 4.01 -11.56 -8.59
C VAL A 13 2.59 -11.73 -9.11
N SER A 14 1.98 -10.63 -9.51
CA SER A 14 0.68 -10.65 -10.16
C SER A 14 0.67 -9.70 -11.36
N ALA A 15 -0.12 -10.05 -12.37
CA ALA A 15 -0.35 -9.22 -13.54
C ALA A 15 -1.84 -9.19 -13.85
N LEU A 16 -2.33 -8.03 -14.24
CA LEU A 16 -3.71 -7.80 -14.68
C LEU A 16 -3.66 -7.13 -16.04
N LEU A 17 -4.31 -7.73 -17.01
CA LEU A 17 -4.58 -7.14 -18.31
C LEU A 17 -6.08 -6.95 -18.44
N ARG A 18 -6.52 -5.73 -18.70
CA ARG A 18 -7.91 -5.38 -18.84
C ARG A 18 -8.13 -4.55 -20.09
N ARG A 19 -9.16 -4.85 -20.84
CA ARG A 19 -9.61 -4.02 -21.94
C ARG A 19 -11.07 -3.63 -21.69
N ARG A 20 -11.34 -2.33 -21.79
CA ARG A 20 -12.71 -1.78 -21.73
C ARG A 20 -13.03 -1.08 -23.03
N TRP A 21 -14.23 -1.30 -23.50
CA TRP A 21 -14.82 -0.62 -24.64
C TRP A 21 -16.24 -0.19 -24.28
N ARG A 22 -16.68 0.89 -24.86
CA ARG A 22 -18.06 1.35 -24.76
C ARG A 22 -18.72 1.07 -26.11
N THR A 23 -19.91 0.49 -26.06
CA THR A 23 -20.69 0.14 -27.25
C THR A 23 -21.38 1.35 -27.87
N ASP A 24 -21.55 2.42 -27.09
CA ASP A 24 -22.18 3.70 -27.49
C ASP A 24 -21.17 4.72 -28.03
N THR A 25 -19.90 4.46 -27.89
CA THR A 25 -18.81 5.35 -28.34
C THR A 25 -17.64 4.53 -28.87
N THR A 26 -16.81 5.14 -29.69
CA THR A 26 -15.54 4.56 -30.15
C THR A 26 -14.43 4.59 -29.10
N LEU A 27 -14.74 5.04 -27.90
CA LEU A 27 -13.78 5.17 -26.83
C LEU A 27 -13.48 3.81 -26.22
N ALA A 28 -12.20 3.44 -26.24
CA ALA A 28 -11.70 2.23 -25.63
C ALA A 28 -10.38 2.52 -24.90
N TYR A 29 -10.18 1.87 -23.77
CA TYR A 29 -8.88 1.85 -23.15
C TYR A 29 -8.45 0.46 -22.71
N GLY A 30 -7.16 0.22 -22.73
CA GLY A 30 -6.53 -0.96 -22.19
C GLY A 30 -5.76 -0.61 -20.91
N GLU A 31 -5.69 -1.52 -20.00
CA GLU A 31 -4.95 -1.41 -18.76
C GLU A 31 -4.04 -2.63 -18.61
N ALA A 32 -2.76 -2.38 -18.37
CA ALA A 32 -1.80 -3.38 -17.96
C ALA A 32 -1.27 -2.98 -16.58
N LEU A 33 -1.37 -3.88 -15.61
CA LEU A 33 -0.91 -3.67 -14.24
C LEU A 33 -0.08 -4.86 -13.80
N GLY A 34 1.10 -4.59 -13.24
CA GLY A 34 1.99 -5.59 -12.66
C GLY A 34 2.30 -5.23 -11.21
N ASN A 35 2.32 -6.22 -10.35
CA ASN A 35 2.73 -6.08 -8.95
C ASN A 35 3.71 -7.18 -8.58
N ALA A 36 4.73 -6.83 -7.80
CA ALA A 36 5.68 -7.76 -7.21
C ALA A 36 5.87 -7.44 -5.73
N SER A 37 5.99 -8.46 -4.91
CA SER A 37 6.27 -8.32 -3.48
C SER A 37 7.26 -9.37 -3.00
N VAL A 38 8.08 -9.01 -2.03
CA VAL A 38 9.02 -9.90 -1.37
C VAL A 38 9.07 -9.62 0.13
N TYR A 39 9.16 -10.68 0.92
CA TYR A 39 9.25 -10.66 2.37
C TYR A 39 10.40 -11.56 2.78
N GLN A 40 11.40 -11.02 3.46
CA GLN A 40 12.59 -11.75 3.87
C GLN A 40 12.87 -11.54 5.37
N PRO A 41 12.76 -12.59 6.20
CA PRO A 41 13.20 -12.51 7.58
C PRO A 41 14.71 -12.39 7.66
N LEU A 42 15.20 -11.50 8.52
CA LEU A 42 16.62 -11.34 8.77
C LEU A 42 17.12 -12.40 9.77
N PRO A 43 18.39 -12.83 9.68
CA PRO A 43 18.90 -13.92 10.49
C PRO A 43 19.23 -13.56 11.95
N PHE A 44 18.76 -12.41 12.44
CA PHE A 44 18.98 -11.93 13.80
C PHE A 44 17.67 -11.56 14.48
N GLY A 45 17.67 -11.47 15.80
CA GLY A 45 16.54 -11.14 16.65
C GLY A 45 16.45 -12.08 17.85
N ALA A 46 16.07 -11.54 19.01
CA ALA A 46 16.06 -12.32 20.27
C ALA A 46 14.82 -13.21 20.40
N PHE A 47 13.61 -12.66 20.16
CA PHE A 47 12.34 -13.39 20.35
C PHE A 47 11.53 -13.51 19.05
N ALA A 48 11.78 -12.64 18.09
CA ALA A 48 11.20 -12.69 16.75
C ALA A 48 12.16 -12.06 15.74
N ARG A 49 12.08 -12.49 14.49
CA ARG A 49 12.98 -12.01 13.44
C ARG A 49 12.44 -10.74 12.82
N PRO A 50 13.29 -9.71 12.64
CA PRO A 50 12.94 -8.61 11.78
C PRO A 50 12.67 -9.07 10.35
N VAL A 51 11.79 -8.35 9.65
CA VAL A 51 11.41 -8.69 8.27
C VAL A 51 11.67 -7.48 7.39
N VAL A 52 12.40 -7.67 6.30
CA VAL A 52 12.43 -6.74 5.19
C VAL A 52 11.30 -7.09 4.24
N ALA A 53 10.45 -6.12 3.95
CA ALA A 53 9.39 -6.22 2.97
C ALA A 53 9.63 -5.21 1.86
N ALA A 54 9.48 -5.63 0.61
CA ALA A 54 9.49 -4.70 -0.53
C ALA A 54 8.35 -5.03 -1.48
N THR A 55 7.73 -3.99 -2.00
CA THR A 55 6.66 -4.09 -3.00
C THR A 55 6.92 -3.12 -4.14
N ALA A 56 6.55 -3.50 -5.35
CA ALA A 56 6.60 -2.64 -6.51
C ALA A 56 5.37 -2.87 -7.37
N THR A 57 4.78 -1.79 -7.85
CA THR A 57 3.62 -1.82 -8.76
C THR A 57 3.92 -0.94 -9.95
N VAL A 58 3.61 -1.42 -11.14
CA VAL A 58 3.71 -0.66 -12.39
C VAL A 58 2.43 -0.83 -13.20
N GLY A 59 1.96 0.24 -13.81
CA GLY A 59 0.77 0.21 -14.65
C GLY A 59 0.88 1.12 -15.84
N GLU A 60 0.24 0.71 -16.93
CA GLU A 60 0.14 1.48 -18.17
C GLU A 60 -1.31 1.48 -18.65
N LEU A 61 -1.78 2.65 -19.07
CA LEU A 61 -3.06 2.86 -19.72
C LEU A 61 -2.84 3.16 -21.20
N GLY A 62 -3.47 2.37 -22.06
CA GLY A 62 -3.45 2.55 -23.51
C GLY A 62 -4.84 2.88 -24.05
N GLY A 63 -4.93 3.46 -25.25
CA GLY A 63 -6.21 3.71 -25.91
C GLY A 63 -6.50 5.18 -26.17
N SER A 64 -7.71 5.45 -26.64
CA SER A 64 -8.17 6.80 -27.05
C SER A 64 -8.67 7.66 -25.91
N GLU A 65 -9.03 7.05 -24.78
CA GLU A 65 -9.49 7.77 -23.59
C GLU A 65 -8.32 8.42 -22.84
N ARG A 66 -8.57 9.62 -22.31
CA ARG A 66 -7.62 10.33 -21.45
C ARG A 66 -7.74 9.89 -19.99
N VAL A 67 -7.65 8.61 -19.76
CA VAL A 67 -7.61 8.04 -18.41
C VAL A 67 -6.19 8.12 -17.86
N VAL A 68 -6.04 8.41 -16.59
CA VAL A 68 -4.76 8.51 -15.90
C VAL A 68 -4.79 7.72 -14.59
N TYR A 69 -3.65 7.21 -14.18
CA TYR A 69 -3.41 6.75 -12.82
C TYR A 69 -3.09 7.92 -11.91
N GLY A 70 -3.51 7.80 -10.66
CA GLY A 70 -3.07 8.65 -9.58
C GLY A 70 -2.05 7.92 -8.71
N VAL A 71 -0.97 8.59 -8.35
CA VAL A 71 0.08 8.11 -7.45
C VAL A 71 0.07 8.95 -6.18
N GLY A 72 0.14 8.30 -5.03
CA GLY A 72 0.09 8.91 -3.70
C GLY A 72 -0.98 8.30 -2.81
N GLY A 73 -1.00 8.71 -1.54
CA GLY A 73 -1.92 8.21 -0.53
C GLY A 73 -1.40 7.02 0.26
N LEU A 74 -2.20 6.60 1.22
CA LEU A 74 -1.94 5.45 2.09
C LEU A 74 -2.48 4.18 1.46
N ASN A 75 -1.76 3.09 1.62
CA ASN A 75 -2.28 1.76 1.26
C ASN A 75 -3.26 1.29 2.35
N THR A 76 -4.52 1.69 2.21
CA THR A 76 -5.61 1.31 3.11
C THR A 76 -6.70 0.62 2.29
N GLY A 77 -6.72 -0.72 2.33
CA GLY A 77 -7.81 -1.48 1.72
C GLY A 77 -9.04 -1.52 2.62
N PRO A 78 -10.23 -1.82 2.06
CA PRO A 78 -11.40 -2.09 2.88
C PRO A 78 -11.20 -3.36 3.70
N VAL A 79 -11.63 -3.33 4.96
CA VAL A 79 -11.61 -4.47 5.89
C VAL A 79 -13.03 -4.77 6.30
N ALA A 80 -13.53 -5.93 5.96
CA ALA A 80 -14.81 -6.42 6.44
C ALA A 80 -14.67 -6.84 7.92
N VAL A 81 -15.25 -6.08 8.83
CA VAL A 81 -15.23 -6.35 10.28
C VAL A 81 -16.47 -7.11 10.75
N ALA A 82 -17.55 -7.04 9.97
CA ALA A 82 -18.78 -7.79 10.17
C ALA A 82 -19.55 -7.89 8.84
N PRO A 83 -20.53 -8.80 8.71
CA PRO A 83 -21.38 -8.86 7.53
C PRO A 83 -22.04 -7.50 7.25
N GLY A 84 -21.75 -6.90 6.09
CA GLY A 84 -22.26 -5.60 5.67
C GLY A 84 -21.56 -4.38 6.34
N LEU A 85 -20.51 -4.59 7.14
CA LEU A 85 -19.72 -3.51 7.74
C LEU A 85 -18.26 -3.61 7.27
N GLU A 86 -17.87 -2.66 6.43
CA GLU A 86 -16.50 -2.50 5.98
C GLU A 86 -15.91 -1.21 6.55
N LEU A 87 -14.67 -1.29 7.05
CA LEU A 87 -13.87 -0.15 7.49
C LEU A 87 -12.71 0.06 6.53
N GLY A 88 -12.40 1.33 6.27
CA GLY A 88 -11.33 1.72 5.35
C GLY A 88 -11.87 2.24 4.02
N GLY A 89 -10.99 2.85 3.26
CA GLY A 89 -11.26 3.40 1.94
C GLY A 89 -10.72 2.52 0.81
N GLY A 90 -10.94 2.94 -0.43
CA GLY A 90 -10.29 2.32 -1.58
C GLY A 90 -8.77 2.47 -1.49
N ALA A 91 -8.03 1.36 -1.58
CA ALA A 91 -6.59 1.42 -1.66
C ALA A 91 -6.16 2.08 -2.98
N PRO A 92 -5.29 3.09 -2.94
CA PRO A 92 -4.70 3.61 -4.17
C PRO A 92 -3.86 2.50 -4.83
N THR A 93 -3.93 2.41 -6.15
CA THR A 93 -3.15 1.43 -6.92
C THR A 93 -1.63 1.67 -6.76
N PHE A 94 -1.24 2.94 -6.63
CA PHE A 94 0.15 3.37 -6.51
C PHE A 94 0.34 4.21 -5.24
N PRO A 95 0.39 3.58 -4.05
CA PRO A 95 0.52 4.31 -2.79
C PRO A 95 1.91 4.92 -2.63
N VAL A 96 1.96 6.12 -2.07
CA VAL A 96 3.17 6.78 -1.56
C VAL A 96 2.77 7.55 -0.30
N ARG A 97 3.18 7.08 0.84
CA ARG A 97 2.83 7.65 2.16
C ARG A 97 3.38 9.07 2.29
N GLY A 98 2.69 9.93 3.03
CA GLY A 98 3.06 11.34 3.19
C GLY A 98 2.59 12.26 2.06
N TYR A 99 2.02 11.71 0.99
CA TYR A 99 1.38 12.48 -0.07
C TYR A 99 -0.14 12.25 -0.07
N PRO A 100 -0.93 13.22 -0.51
CA PRO A 100 -2.37 13.02 -0.71
C PRO A 100 -2.62 11.98 -1.81
N VAL A 101 -3.82 11.41 -1.81
CA VAL A 101 -4.27 10.53 -2.89
C VAL A 101 -4.22 11.30 -4.22
N ASN A 102 -3.72 10.66 -5.28
CA ASN A 102 -3.57 11.28 -6.60
C ASN A 102 -2.68 12.54 -6.61
N ALA A 103 -1.63 12.57 -5.81
CA ALA A 103 -0.68 13.69 -5.74
C ALA A 103 -0.03 14.01 -7.07
N ILE A 104 0.24 12.99 -7.88
CA ILE A 104 0.70 13.11 -9.26
C ILE A 104 -0.10 12.18 -10.17
N LEU A 105 -0.27 12.60 -11.42
CA LEU A 105 -1.12 11.92 -12.39
C LEU A 105 -0.33 11.52 -13.63
N GLY A 106 -0.58 10.35 -14.17
CA GLY A 106 0.08 9.89 -15.39
C GLY A 106 -0.58 8.72 -16.09
N ARG A 107 -0.32 8.60 -17.37
CA ARG A 107 -0.79 7.48 -18.20
C ARG A 107 -0.06 6.19 -17.87
N THR A 108 1.23 6.29 -17.57
CA THR A 108 2.04 5.23 -16.98
C THR A 108 2.39 5.65 -15.58
N ALA A 109 2.28 4.75 -14.63
CA ALA A 109 2.59 4.99 -13.23
C ALA A 109 3.37 3.82 -12.63
N ALA A 110 4.19 4.14 -11.64
CA ALA A 110 4.87 3.14 -10.84
C ALA A 110 4.94 3.61 -9.38
N SER A 111 4.88 2.66 -8.46
CA SER A 111 5.24 2.88 -7.06
C SER A 111 6.08 1.74 -6.53
N ALA A 112 6.96 2.05 -5.59
CA ALA A 112 7.76 1.06 -4.87
C ALA A 112 7.82 1.45 -3.39
N SER A 113 7.78 0.45 -2.52
CA SER A 113 7.91 0.61 -1.07
C SER A 113 8.90 -0.42 -0.54
N ALA A 114 9.75 0.01 0.38
CA ALA A 114 10.61 -0.86 1.16
C ALA A 114 10.41 -0.59 2.65
N GLU A 115 10.28 -1.65 3.44
CA GLU A 115 10.01 -1.57 4.86
C GLU A 115 10.94 -2.51 5.64
N LEU A 116 11.49 -2.02 6.75
CA LEU A 116 12.11 -2.83 7.76
C LEU A 116 11.16 -2.92 8.96
N ARG A 117 10.61 -4.09 9.20
CA ARG A 117 9.68 -4.36 10.30
C ARG A 117 10.41 -4.98 11.47
N LEU A 118 10.42 -4.29 12.61
CA LEU A 118 11.07 -4.71 13.84
C LEU A 118 9.98 -5.14 14.84
N PRO A 119 9.90 -6.41 15.23
CA PRO A 119 8.93 -6.86 16.21
C PRO A 119 9.30 -6.31 17.60
N LEU A 120 8.34 -5.64 18.27
CA LEU A 120 8.49 -5.11 19.62
C LEU A 120 7.96 -6.10 20.66
N ALA A 121 6.80 -6.70 20.38
CA ALA A 121 6.17 -7.67 21.28
C ALA A 121 5.32 -8.67 20.50
N LEU A 122 5.36 -9.93 20.91
CA LEU A 122 4.41 -10.96 20.54
C LEU A 122 3.42 -11.09 21.70
N VAL A 123 2.24 -10.52 21.54
CA VAL A 123 1.27 -10.45 22.65
C VAL A 123 0.43 -11.73 22.72
N GLY A 124 -0.11 -12.19 21.60
CA GLY A 124 -0.81 -13.47 21.48
C GLY A 124 -1.99 -13.60 22.45
N ARG A 125 -2.72 -12.51 22.73
CA ARG A 125 -3.79 -12.52 23.74
C ARG A 125 -5.07 -11.84 23.23
N GLY A 126 -6.20 -12.40 23.67
CA GLY A 126 -7.51 -11.73 23.57
C GLY A 126 -7.64 -10.57 24.56
N LEU A 127 -8.42 -9.56 24.20
CA LEU A 127 -8.72 -8.40 25.04
C LEU A 127 -10.00 -8.66 25.87
N GLY A 128 -9.88 -9.50 26.91
CA GLY A 128 -10.99 -9.84 27.79
C GLY A 128 -12.15 -10.52 27.04
N LEU A 129 -13.37 -10.01 27.22
CA LEU A 129 -14.59 -10.52 26.55
C LEU A 129 -14.83 -9.90 25.16
N LEU A 130 -13.99 -8.96 24.74
CA LEU A 130 -14.11 -8.37 23.41
C LEU A 130 -13.66 -9.37 22.33
N PRO A 131 -14.31 -9.42 21.17
CA PRO A 131 -13.91 -10.28 20.05
C PRO A 131 -12.68 -9.70 19.33
N LEU A 132 -11.67 -9.32 20.12
CA LEU A 132 -10.42 -8.72 19.68
C LEU A 132 -9.24 -9.55 20.19
N TYR A 133 -8.36 -9.89 19.29
CA TYR A 133 -7.12 -10.61 19.57
C TYR A 133 -5.94 -9.76 19.11
N LEU A 134 -5.01 -9.47 20.01
CA LEU A 134 -3.77 -8.76 19.70
C LEU A 134 -2.68 -9.79 19.46
N ASP A 135 -2.22 -9.90 18.20
CA ASP A 135 -1.18 -10.85 17.82
C ASP A 135 0.22 -10.28 18.08
N ARG A 136 0.50 -9.15 17.45
CA ARG A 136 1.86 -8.59 17.43
C ARG A 136 1.84 -7.07 17.41
N LEU A 137 2.86 -6.51 18.05
CA LEU A 137 3.23 -5.10 17.97
C LEU A 137 4.61 -4.99 17.30
N SER A 138 4.74 -4.14 16.29
CA SER A 138 5.98 -3.94 15.56
C SER A 138 6.19 -2.46 15.24
N VAL A 139 7.44 -2.06 15.08
CA VAL A 139 7.81 -0.78 14.45
C VAL A 139 8.28 -1.08 13.03
N ALA A 140 7.85 -0.27 12.08
CA ALA A 140 8.33 -0.30 10.71
C ALA A 140 9.00 1.04 10.36
N VAL A 141 10.19 0.97 9.78
CA VAL A 141 10.83 2.10 9.09
C VAL A 141 10.66 1.84 7.61
N PHE A 142 10.26 2.85 6.86
CA PHE A 142 9.94 2.68 5.45
C PHE A 142 10.47 3.79 4.55
N GLY A 143 10.61 3.47 3.27
CA GLY A 143 10.81 4.41 2.17
C GLY A 143 9.91 4.07 1.00
N ASP A 144 9.23 5.08 0.46
CA ASP A 144 8.34 4.96 -0.68
C ASP A 144 8.81 5.83 -1.83
N LEU A 145 8.64 5.33 -3.05
CA LEU A 145 8.88 6.06 -4.29
C LEU A 145 7.67 5.92 -5.21
N GLY A 146 7.33 6.98 -5.90
CA GLY A 146 6.29 7.00 -6.92
C GLY A 146 6.71 7.81 -8.14
N ALA A 147 6.30 7.36 -9.30
CA ALA A 147 6.60 8.04 -10.55
C ALA A 147 5.45 7.96 -11.53
N THR A 148 5.31 8.97 -12.36
CA THR A 148 4.37 9.01 -13.48
C THR A 148 5.05 9.46 -14.75
N TRP A 149 4.55 8.95 -15.88
CA TRP A 149 4.99 9.34 -17.22
C TRP A 149 3.79 9.62 -18.11
N ASN A 150 3.91 10.66 -18.92
CA ASN A 150 2.90 11.05 -19.90
C ASN A 150 3.55 11.27 -21.25
N PRO A 151 2.93 10.84 -22.37
CA PRO A 151 3.37 11.23 -23.72
C PRO A 151 3.33 12.75 -23.89
N ARG A 152 4.17 13.29 -24.75
CA ARG A 152 4.16 14.71 -25.09
C ARG A 152 2.77 15.14 -25.59
N GLY A 153 2.22 16.21 -25.02
CA GLY A 153 0.92 16.75 -25.43
C GLY A 153 -0.28 15.86 -25.02
N PHE A 154 -0.08 14.87 -24.15
CA PHE A 154 -1.16 13.97 -23.71
C PHE A 154 -2.33 14.73 -23.06
N ALA A 155 -2.03 15.65 -22.14
CA ALA A 155 -3.02 16.54 -21.54
C ALA A 155 -2.37 17.85 -21.09
N ALA A 156 -3.11 18.96 -21.22
CA ALA A 156 -2.63 20.25 -20.77
C ALA A 156 -2.36 20.23 -19.25
N GLY A 157 -1.20 20.75 -18.87
CA GLY A 157 -0.80 20.86 -17.45
C GLY A 157 -0.22 19.59 -16.81
N LEU A 158 -0.21 18.45 -17.50
CA LEU A 158 0.47 17.24 -16.99
C LEU A 158 1.93 17.22 -17.46
N PRO A 159 2.89 17.15 -16.53
CA PRO A 159 4.31 17.01 -16.88
C PRO A 159 4.58 15.66 -17.52
N GLN A 160 5.58 15.60 -18.39
CA GLN A 160 5.98 14.35 -19.05
C GLN A 160 6.49 13.29 -18.08
N ARG A 161 7.13 13.72 -17.01
CA ARG A 161 7.61 12.85 -15.94
C ARG A 161 7.55 13.58 -14.60
N THR A 162 7.05 12.89 -13.59
CA THR A 162 7.10 13.36 -12.20
C THR A 162 7.52 12.20 -11.31
N VAL A 163 8.36 12.51 -10.33
CA VAL A 163 8.81 11.54 -9.31
C VAL A 163 8.57 12.15 -7.94
N ILE A 164 8.03 11.36 -7.03
CA ILE A 164 7.85 11.70 -5.62
C ILE A 164 8.44 10.60 -4.75
N GLY A 165 8.86 10.96 -3.56
CA GLY A 165 9.38 9.99 -2.60
C GLY A 165 9.13 10.45 -1.18
N SER A 166 9.06 9.50 -0.26
CA SER A 166 8.91 9.75 1.16
C SER A 166 9.65 8.71 1.99
N GLY A 167 9.89 9.03 3.24
CA GLY A 167 10.37 8.11 4.25
C GLY A 167 9.63 8.32 5.56
N GLY A 168 9.58 7.31 6.42
CA GLY A 168 8.83 7.44 7.65
C GLY A 168 8.96 6.27 8.60
N ILE A 169 8.15 6.35 9.66
CA ILE A 169 8.09 5.34 10.71
C ILE A 169 6.64 5.06 11.05
N GLU A 170 6.33 3.79 11.32
CA GLU A 170 5.00 3.32 11.71
C GLU A 170 5.08 2.42 12.94
N LEU A 171 4.12 2.57 13.84
CA LEU A 171 3.76 1.55 14.81
C LEU A 171 2.68 0.67 14.15
N VAL A 172 2.96 -0.60 14.05
CA VAL A 172 2.10 -1.58 13.38
C VAL A 172 1.57 -2.57 14.39
N THR A 173 0.26 -2.70 14.46
CA THR A 173 -0.43 -3.62 15.34
C THR A 173 -1.24 -4.61 14.50
N ASP A 174 -0.91 -5.89 14.60
CA ASP A 174 -1.68 -6.95 13.96
C ASP A 174 -2.76 -7.44 14.93
N LEU A 175 -4.01 -7.32 14.50
CA LEU A 175 -5.21 -7.62 15.27
C LEU A 175 -6.03 -8.71 14.58
N GLY A 176 -6.64 -9.58 15.35
CA GLY A 176 -7.74 -10.44 14.92
C GLY A 176 -9.06 -9.86 15.41
N VAL A 177 -10.01 -9.63 14.53
CA VAL A 177 -11.34 -9.10 14.86
C VAL A 177 -12.39 -10.19 14.59
N SER A 178 -13.42 -10.28 15.42
CA SER A 178 -14.55 -11.22 15.24
C SER A 178 -14.11 -12.66 14.97
N TYR A 179 -13.15 -13.15 15.77
CA TYR A 179 -12.65 -14.54 15.78
C TYR A 179 -11.91 -15.02 14.51
N GLY A 180 -11.47 -14.13 13.62
CA GLY A 180 -10.67 -14.59 12.49
C GLY A 180 -10.35 -13.59 11.41
N THR A 181 -10.95 -12.41 11.41
CA THR A 181 -10.60 -11.38 10.41
C THR A 181 -9.27 -10.70 10.78
N PRO A 182 -8.21 -10.92 10.01
CA PRO A 182 -6.93 -10.27 10.26
C PRO A 182 -6.99 -8.80 9.84
N VAL A 183 -6.70 -7.91 10.77
CA VAL A 183 -6.70 -6.46 10.59
C VAL A 183 -5.37 -5.90 11.03
N ARG A 184 -4.82 -4.98 10.25
CA ARG A 184 -3.62 -4.22 10.60
C ARG A 184 -3.96 -2.78 10.88
N LEU A 185 -3.70 -2.36 12.11
CA LEU A 185 -3.71 -0.95 12.51
C LEU A 185 -2.29 -0.39 12.38
N ARG A 186 -2.15 0.72 11.67
CA ARG A 186 -0.89 1.46 11.52
C ARG A 186 -1.07 2.88 12.00
N VAL A 187 -0.19 3.32 12.88
CA VAL A 187 -0.08 4.71 13.33
C VAL A 187 1.31 5.18 12.99
N GLY A 188 1.44 6.20 12.17
CA GLY A 188 2.75 6.57 11.66
C GLY A 188 2.86 8.02 11.26
N ALA A 189 4.09 8.36 10.88
CA ALA A 189 4.44 9.64 10.29
C ALA A 189 5.32 9.42 9.06
N ALA A 190 5.04 10.17 8.01
CA ALA A 190 5.78 10.16 6.75
C ALA A 190 6.24 11.56 6.39
N TRP A 191 7.46 11.67 5.92
CA TRP A 191 8.08 12.91 5.47
C TRP A 191 8.34 12.84 3.97
N PRO A 192 7.63 13.67 3.17
CA PRO A 192 7.94 13.82 1.76
C PRO A 192 9.38 14.30 1.55
N LEU A 193 10.07 13.72 0.56
CA LEU A 193 11.42 14.15 0.17
C LEU A 193 11.40 15.41 -0.72
N THR A 194 10.21 15.85 -1.12
CA THR A 194 10.04 17.10 -1.88
C THR A 194 10.19 18.29 -0.94
N ALA A 195 11.10 19.20 -1.27
CA ALA A 195 11.37 20.39 -0.46
C ALA A 195 10.10 21.23 -0.20
N GLY A 196 9.96 21.73 1.02
CA GLY A 196 8.85 22.60 1.44
C GLY A 196 7.54 21.88 1.76
N ARG A 197 7.47 20.56 1.70
CA ARG A 197 6.29 19.81 2.15
C ARG A 197 6.45 19.36 3.60
N PRO A 198 5.45 19.63 4.47
CA PRO A 198 5.48 19.17 5.86
C PRO A 198 5.30 17.65 5.93
N GLY A 199 5.79 17.05 7.02
CA GLY A 199 5.47 15.67 7.36
C GLY A 199 3.99 15.50 7.68
N THR A 200 3.48 14.30 7.49
CA THR A 200 2.08 13.93 7.72
C THR A 200 2.02 12.79 8.71
N ALA A 201 1.29 12.98 9.82
CA ALA A 201 0.91 11.90 10.72
C ALA A 201 -0.42 11.28 10.24
N TYR A 202 -0.56 9.98 10.42
CA TYR A 202 -1.75 9.25 9.99
C TYR A 202 -2.05 8.04 10.84
N VAL A 203 -3.30 7.64 10.76
CA VAL A 203 -3.79 6.35 11.26
C VAL A 203 -4.39 5.61 10.06
N ALA A 204 -3.99 4.38 9.87
CA ALA A 204 -4.45 3.55 8.77
C ALA A 204 -4.92 2.19 9.28
N LEU A 205 -6.05 1.73 8.78
CA LEU A 205 -6.61 0.42 9.01
C LEU A 205 -6.66 -0.32 7.69
N GLY A 206 -6.18 -1.53 7.65
CA GLY A 206 -6.11 -2.29 6.40
C GLY A 206 -5.99 -3.78 6.65
N PRO A 207 -6.04 -4.58 5.57
CA PRO A 207 -5.74 -5.99 5.66
C PRO A 207 -4.26 -6.22 6.04
N SER A 208 -3.99 -7.34 6.69
CA SER A 208 -2.66 -7.72 7.18
C SER A 208 -1.91 -8.61 6.18
N PHE A 209 -1.45 -8.08 5.06
CA PHE A 209 -0.56 -8.82 4.15
C PHE A 209 0.71 -8.06 3.86
#